data_9f4528565eb78c98f11a57e7e558fc91
#
_entry.id   9f4528565eb78c98f11a57e7e558fc91
#
_cell.length_a   1.000
_cell.length_b   1.000
_cell.length_c   1.000
_cell.angle_alpha   90.00
_cell.angle_beta   90.00
_cell.angle_gamma   90.00
#
_symmetry.space_group_name_H-M   'P 1'
#
loop_
_entity.id
_entity.type
_entity.pdbx_description
1 polymer ?
#
loop_
_entity_poly.entity_id
_entity_poly.type
_entity_poly.pdbx_seq_one_letter_code
_entity_poly.pdbx_strand_id
1 'polypeptide(L)'
;MSVKFYQPKSSILRKYVEGFYFMNTDGGQPFEYYTFPNNFCIVSVLRNADLVISQDEAVLSRSLFSKELCSLTYRYRTPLRVVYKEPVDEITIYFKPFGIHQFVKGMERFLTPESTASFDPFPEFRSHLSGIFDIGERTEQICRLEEVLLGFFEERKDLFLDEILSLLEDDVSVEEISRQLNVSRQYLGQYFKLKIGKTLSEYRLTERFRKSLQLMKSGSAHNFTELTYENLYFDQSHFSKDFKAITNLSPKEFFRRAQWLDHNVWLIV
;
A
#
# COMPACT_ATOMS: atom_id res chain seq x y z
N MET A 1 -19.23 8.09 -4.99
CA MET A 1 -17.98 8.86 -4.89
C MET A 1 -16.95 8.23 -5.84
N SER A 2 -16.27 9.00 -6.69
CA SER A 2 -15.18 8.48 -7.53
C SER A 2 -13.87 9.06 -7.00
N VAL A 3 -13.03 8.21 -6.45
CA VAL A 3 -11.66 8.58 -6.10
C VAL A 3 -10.79 8.29 -7.30
N LYS A 4 -10.05 9.28 -7.78
CA LYS A 4 -9.14 9.12 -8.90
C LYS A 4 -7.72 8.95 -8.38
N PHE A 5 -7.07 7.89 -8.83
CA PHE A 5 -5.68 7.59 -8.53
C PHE A 5 -4.77 8.20 -9.61
N TYR A 6 -3.73 8.86 -9.20
CA TYR A 6 -2.79 9.55 -10.08
C TYR A 6 -1.41 8.92 -9.96
N GLN A 7 -0.75 8.72 -11.09
CA GLN A 7 0.65 8.33 -11.12
C GLN A 7 1.54 9.58 -11.20
N PRO A 8 2.73 9.56 -10.58
CA PRO A 8 3.66 10.67 -10.67
C PRO A 8 4.05 10.97 -12.12
N LYS A 9 4.19 12.24 -12.47
CA LYS A 9 4.76 12.70 -13.77
C LYS A 9 6.28 12.57 -13.75
N SER A 10 6.90 12.88 -12.61
CA SER A 10 8.36 12.78 -12.44
C SER A 10 8.85 11.34 -12.62
N SER A 11 9.84 11.15 -13.49
CA SER A 11 10.50 9.84 -13.71
C SER A 11 11.24 9.34 -12.45
N ILE A 12 11.73 10.25 -11.63
CA ILE A 12 12.37 9.92 -10.35
C ILE A 12 11.32 9.34 -9.40
N LEU A 13 10.20 10.05 -9.20
CA LEU A 13 9.15 9.60 -8.29
C LEU A 13 8.53 8.28 -8.72
N ARG A 14 8.35 8.04 -10.02
CA ARG A 14 7.80 6.76 -10.54
C ARG A 14 8.59 5.52 -10.13
N LYS A 15 9.88 5.66 -9.82
CA LYS A 15 10.69 4.54 -9.33
C LYS A 15 10.25 4.11 -7.93
N TYR A 16 9.80 5.04 -7.09
CA TYR A 16 9.59 4.83 -5.66
C TYR A 16 8.15 5.01 -5.20
N VAL A 17 7.34 5.73 -6.00
CA VAL A 17 5.93 6.01 -5.72
C VAL A 17 5.08 5.34 -6.79
N GLU A 18 4.13 4.50 -6.37
CA GLU A 18 3.14 3.88 -7.24
C GLU A 18 2.12 4.91 -7.72
N GLY A 19 1.69 5.76 -6.80
CA GLY A 19 0.76 6.84 -7.08
C GLY A 19 0.15 7.41 -5.81
N PHE A 20 -0.84 8.25 -5.99
CA PHE A 20 -1.52 8.96 -4.91
C PHE A 20 -2.95 9.34 -5.30
N TYR A 21 -3.76 9.62 -4.29
CA TYR A 21 -5.09 10.18 -4.48
C TYR A 21 -5.36 11.32 -3.50
N PHE A 22 -6.40 12.09 -3.82
CA PHE A 22 -6.90 13.17 -2.99
C PHE A 22 -8.37 12.96 -2.72
N MET A 23 -8.77 13.14 -1.48
CA MET A 23 -10.17 13.22 -1.06
C MET A 23 -10.43 14.59 -0.44
N ASN A 24 -11.60 15.14 -0.70
CA ASN A 24 -12.00 16.45 -0.19
C ASN A 24 -13.35 16.35 0.54
N THR A 25 -13.55 17.29 1.46
CA THR A 25 -14.73 17.34 2.36
C THR A 25 -16.02 17.80 1.72
N ASP A 26 -16.03 18.18 0.44
CA ASP A 26 -17.20 18.82 -0.17
C ASP A 26 -18.37 17.85 -0.39
N GLY A 27 -19.36 17.90 0.51
CA GLY A 27 -20.72 17.38 0.30
C GLY A 27 -20.92 15.87 0.19
N GLY A 28 -19.91 15.08 0.56
CA GLY A 28 -19.96 13.62 0.43
C GLY A 28 -20.88 12.95 1.48
N GLN A 29 -21.49 11.83 1.09
CA GLN A 29 -22.19 10.94 2.02
C GLN A 29 -21.18 10.02 2.73
N PRO A 30 -21.48 9.51 3.94
CA PRO A 30 -20.72 8.45 4.55
C PRO A 30 -20.53 7.29 3.59
N PHE A 31 -19.34 6.71 3.59
CA PHE A 31 -19.05 5.55 2.74
C PHE A 31 -18.03 4.63 3.40
N GLU A 32 -17.99 3.41 2.93
CA GLU A 32 -17.02 2.42 3.39
C GLU A 32 -16.52 1.57 2.25
N TYR A 33 -15.33 1.03 2.43
CA TYR A 33 -14.74 0.07 1.51
C TYR A 33 -13.81 -0.88 2.27
N TYR A 34 -13.45 -1.96 1.60
CA TYR A 34 -12.40 -2.86 2.06
C TYR A 34 -11.14 -2.63 1.24
N THR A 35 -10.01 -2.51 1.92
CA THR A 35 -8.69 -2.62 1.30
C THR A 35 -8.07 -3.96 1.68
N PHE A 36 -7.35 -4.55 0.74
CA PHE A 36 -6.76 -5.88 0.89
C PHE A 36 -5.24 -5.79 0.92
N PRO A 37 -4.56 -6.73 1.58
CA PRO A 37 -3.12 -6.74 1.69
C PRO A 37 -2.42 -6.41 0.38
N ASN A 38 -1.43 -5.54 0.48
CA ASN A 38 -0.57 -5.12 -0.61
C ASN A 38 0.87 -4.94 -0.10
N ASN A 39 1.82 -4.73 -0.97
CA ASN A 39 3.21 -4.53 -0.60
C ASN A 39 3.65 -3.06 -0.62
N PHE A 40 2.71 -2.15 -0.76
CA PHE A 40 2.97 -0.73 -0.63
C PHE A 40 3.14 -0.30 0.82
N CYS A 41 3.88 0.77 1.00
CA CYS A 41 3.92 1.55 2.21
C CYS A 41 3.03 2.78 1.99
N ILE A 42 1.89 2.85 2.67
CA ILE A 42 0.85 3.85 2.41
C ILE A 42 0.91 4.92 3.49
N VAL A 43 1.06 6.16 3.07
CA VAL A 43 1.04 7.33 3.96
C VAL A 43 -0.20 8.15 3.63
N SER A 44 -1.07 8.34 4.63
CA SER A 44 -2.22 9.24 4.54
C SER A 44 -1.99 10.46 5.41
N VAL A 45 -2.13 11.64 4.82
CA VAL A 45 -2.17 12.93 5.51
C VAL A 45 -3.61 13.40 5.53
N LEU A 46 -4.10 13.67 6.71
CA LEU A 46 -5.49 14.02 6.99
C LEU A 46 -5.54 15.41 7.61
N ARG A 47 -6.48 16.24 7.16
CA ARG A 47 -6.74 17.56 7.73
C ARG A 47 -8.11 17.60 8.38
N ASN A 48 -8.18 18.14 9.60
CA ASN A 48 -9.42 18.27 10.38
C ASN A 48 -10.17 16.94 10.55
N ALA A 49 -9.41 15.86 10.77
CA ALA A 49 -9.93 14.51 10.89
C ALA A 49 -9.50 13.84 12.19
N ASP A 50 -10.35 12.96 12.70
CA ASP A 50 -10.05 11.97 13.71
C ASP A 50 -9.95 10.59 13.04
N LEU A 51 -8.93 9.84 13.40
CA LEU A 51 -8.69 8.49 12.91
C LEU A 51 -8.60 7.53 14.10
N VAL A 52 -9.45 6.52 14.09
CA VAL A 52 -9.43 5.40 15.05
C VAL A 52 -9.12 4.13 14.29
N ILE A 53 -8.04 3.46 14.65
CA ILE A 53 -7.61 2.21 14.01
C ILE A 53 -7.76 1.08 15.02
N SER A 54 -8.43 0.02 14.61
CA SER A 54 -8.48 -1.28 15.27
C SER A 54 -7.77 -2.34 14.42
N GLN A 55 -7.86 -3.61 14.80
CA GLN A 55 -7.16 -4.70 14.12
C GLN A 55 -7.57 -4.84 12.63
N ASP A 56 -8.83 -4.61 12.32
CA ASP A 56 -9.46 -4.88 11.01
C ASP A 56 -10.32 -3.70 10.50
N GLU A 57 -10.30 -2.58 11.20
CA GLU A 57 -11.09 -1.40 10.86
C GLU A 57 -10.32 -0.10 11.09
N ALA A 58 -10.48 0.84 10.16
CA ALA A 58 -10.06 2.22 10.29
C ALA A 58 -11.28 3.13 10.12
N VAL A 59 -11.61 3.91 11.15
CA VAL A 59 -12.75 4.82 11.15
C VAL A 59 -12.26 6.25 11.11
N LEU A 60 -12.70 6.98 10.09
CA LEU A 60 -12.42 8.40 9.89
C LEU A 60 -13.69 9.20 10.17
N SER A 61 -13.53 10.28 10.91
CA SER A 61 -14.60 11.26 11.17
C SER A 61 -14.02 12.66 11.18
N ARG A 62 -14.88 13.66 11.02
CA ARG A 62 -14.45 15.06 11.10
C ARG A 62 -14.04 15.39 12.53
N SER A 63 -12.89 16.04 12.70
CA SER A 63 -12.46 16.56 13.99
C SER A 63 -13.11 17.89 14.29
N LEU A 64 -13.49 18.11 15.56
CA LEU A 64 -13.93 19.40 16.06
C LEU A 64 -12.79 20.41 16.22
N PHE A 65 -11.56 19.93 16.19
CA PHE A 65 -10.37 20.74 16.33
C PHE A 65 -9.59 20.80 15.03
N SER A 66 -9.04 21.97 14.71
CA SER A 66 -8.08 22.08 13.61
C SER A 66 -6.85 21.28 13.94
N LYS A 67 -6.65 20.17 13.26
CA LYS A 67 -5.47 19.32 13.41
C LYS A 67 -5.10 18.64 12.12
N GLU A 68 -3.85 18.32 12.02
CA GLU A 68 -3.29 17.51 10.96
C GLU A 68 -2.80 16.19 11.54
N LEU A 69 -3.05 15.13 10.82
CA LEU A 69 -2.71 13.79 11.22
C LEU A 69 -2.02 13.08 10.06
N CYS A 70 -0.95 12.39 10.36
CA CYS A 70 -0.28 11.53 9.40
C CYS A 70 -0.36 10.08 9.89
N SER A 71 -0.75 9.18 9.04
CA SER A 71 -0.81 7.74 9.35
C SER A 71 0.01 6.94 8.36
N LEU A 72 0.53 5.80 8.84
CA LEU A 72 1.30 4.85 8.06
C LEU A 72 0.61 3.50 8.07
N THR A 73 0.29 2.99 6.89
CA THR A 73 -0.20 1.62 6.71
C THR A 73 0.78 0.86 5.81
N TYR A 74 1.49 -0.11 6.36
CA TYR A 74 2.46 -0.89 5.60
C TYR A 74 2.26 -2.41 5.73
N ARG A 75 1.53 -2.85 6.78
CA ARG A 75 1.35 -4.26 7.07
C ARG A 75 -0.03 -4.53 7.66
N TYR A 76 -0.84 -5.25 6.91
CA TYR A 76 -2.05 -5.90 7.39
C TYR A 76 -2.20 -7.22 6.65
N ARG A 77 -2.75 -8.23 7.32
CA ARG A 77 -2.79 -9.62 6.81
C ARG A 77 -4.16 -10.04 6.32
N THR A 78 -5.18 -9.34 6.78
CA THR A 78 -6.59 -9.56 6.50
C THR A 78 -7.20 -8.30 5.90
N PRO A 79 -8.39 -8.36 5.31
CA PRO A 79 -9.05 -7.16 4.82
C PRO A 79 -9.18 -6.11 5.92
N LEU A 80 -8.86 -4.87 5.58
CA LEU A 80 -9.08 -3.71 6.45
C LEU A 80 -10.33 -2.98 5.96
N ARG A 81 -11.33 -2.88 6.81
CA ARG A 81 -12.52 -2.06 6.56
C ARG A 81 -12.21 -0.60 6.85
N VAL A 82 -12.38 0.26 5.86
CA VAL A 82 -12.18 1.70 6.01
C VAL A 82 -13.54 2.38 5.96
N VAL A 83 -13.88 3.11 7.02
CA VAL A 83 -15.19 3.76 7.21
C VAL A 83 -15.00 5.27 7.31
N TYR A 84 -15.58 6.00 6.38
CA TYR A 84 -15.69 7.45 6.46
C TYR A 84 -17.09 7.80 6.98
N LYS A 85 -17.17 8.15 8.26
CA LYS A 85 -18.44 8.62 8.86
C LYS A 85 -18.85 9.96 8.29
N GLU A 86 -17.87 10.77 7.95
CA GLU A 86 -18.01 12.08 7.35
C GLU A 86 -16.86 12.27 6.35
N PRO A 87 -17.05 13.10 5.31
CA PRO A 87 -15.98 13.46 4.40
C PRO A 87 -14.84 14.18 5.12
N VAL A 88 -13.61 13.79 4.82
CA VAL A 88 -12.39 14.39 5.36
C VAL A 88 -11.45 14.78 4.23
N ASP A 89 -10.63 15.79 4.45
CA ASP A 89 -9.54 16.13 3.52
C ASP A 89 -8.40 15.14 3.71
N GLU A 90 -8.06 14.43 2.65
CA GLU A 90 -7.03 13.40 2.67
C GLU A 90 -6.16 13.43 1.42
N ILE A 91 -4.85 13.29 1.63
CA ILE A 91 -3.85 12.97 0.60
C ILE A 91 -3.25 11.64 0.98
N THR A 92 -3.38 10.64 0.11
CA THR A 92 -2.79 9.32 0.36
C THR A 92 -1.79 8.97 -0.73
N ILE A 93 -0.58 8.59 -0.29
CA ILE A 93 0.56 8.28 -1.15
C ILE A 93 0.93 6.81 -0.96
N TYR A 94 1.05 6.10 -2.07
CA TYR A 94 1.45 4.69 -2.13
C TYR A 94 2.91 4.61 -2.55
N PHE A 95 3.78 4.31 -1.60
CA PHE A 95 5.19 4.05 -1.88
C PHE A 95 5.40 2.58 -2.24
N LYS A 96 6.18 2.32 -3.27
CA LYS A 96 6.62 0.97 -3.64
C LYS A 96 7.48 0.35 -2.52
N PRO A 97 7.74 -0.95 -2.53
CA PRO A 97 8.65 -1.58 -1.58
C PRO A 97 9.96 -0.82 -1.49
N PHE A 98 10.40 -0.51 -0.27
CA PHE A 98 11.55 0.34 0.02
C PHE A 98 11.47 1.81 -0.51
N GLY A 99 10.43 2.17 -1.25
CA GLY A 99 10.29 3.51 -1.84
C GLY A 99 10.25 4.63 -0.80
N ILE A 100 9.53 4.45 0.32
CA ILE A 100 9.41 5.48 1.37
C ILE A 100 10.75 5.82 2.04
N HIS A 101 11.71 4.90 2.02
CA HIS A 101 13.06 5.13 2.58
C HIS A 101 13.83 6.23 1.85
N GLN A 102 13.42 6.57 0.61
CA GLN A 102 14.02 7.66 -0.14
C GLN A 102 13.59 9.05 0.39
N PHE A 103 12.53 9.09 1.19
CA PHE A 103 11.92 10.33 1.68
C PHE A 103 12.03 10.46 3.21
N VAL A 104 12.14 9.33 3.92
CA VAL A 104 12.15 9.27 5.38
C VAL A 104 13.44 8.59 5.85
N LYS A 105 14.32 9.34 6.51
CA LYS A 105 15.55 8.80 7.10
C LYS A 105 15.23 7.91 8.31
N GLY A 106 15.81 6.71 8.34
CA GLY A 106 15.61 5.77 9.45
C GLY A 106 14.18 5.24 9.51
N MET A 107 13.59 5.00 8.35
CA MET A 107 12.22 4.50 8.21
C MET A 107 11.98 3.20 8.98
N GLU A 108 13.00 2.38 9.18
CA GLU A 108 12.94 1.10 9.89
C GLU A 108 12.34 1.23 11.30
N ARG A 109 12.56 2.35 11.98
CA ARG A 109 11.99 2.62 13.32
C ARG A 109 10.46 2.72 13.33
N PHE A 110 9.85 3.02 12.18
CA PHE A 110 8.40 3.12 12.03
C PHE A 110 7.76 1.84 11.52
N LEU A 111 8.55 0.85 11.08
CA LEU A 111 8.08 -0.44 10.61
C LEU A 111 7.86 -1.40 11.79
N THR A 112 7.14 -0.93 12.81
CA THR A 112 6.76 -1.69 14.00
C THR A 112 5.24 -1.90 14.06
N PRO A 113 4.73 -2.94 14.74
CA PRO A 113 3.29 -3.18 14.82
C PRO A 113 2.49 -2.01 15.39
N GLU A 114 3.10 -1.19 16.23
CA GLU A 114 2.44 -0.08 16.95
C GLU A 114 2.41 1.23 16.16
N SER A 115 3.13 1.33 15.04
CA SER A 115 3.38 2.63 14.37
C SER A 115 2.29 3.10 13.40
N THR A 116 1.20 2.35 13.23
CA THR A 116 0.16 2.65 12.23
C THR A 116 -0.60 3.95 12.50
N ALA A 117 -0.87 4.29 13.78
CA ALA A 117 -1.78 5.38 14.13
C ALA A 117 -1.10 6.73 14.44
N SER A 118 0.22 6.78 14.63
CA SER A 118 0.96 7.97 15.04
C SER A 118 2.24 8.17 14.24
N PHE A 119 2.17 7.94 12.95
CA PHE A 119 3.30 8.14 12.06
C PHE A 119 3.51 9.64 11.83
N ASP A 120 4.56 10.17 12.39
CA ASP A 120 5.02 11.54 12.15
C ASP A 120 6.52 11.49 11.87
N PRO A 121 6.91 11.23 10.63
CA PRO A 121 8.32 11.02 10.27
C PRO A 121 9.13 12.32 10.49
N PHE A 122 8.48 13.46 10.23
CA PHE A 122 9.00 14.81 10.53
C PHE A 122 7.87 15.84 10.37
N PRO A 123 7.76 16.82 11.28
CA PRO A 123 6.69 17.82 11.28
C PRO A 123 6.62 18.63 9.98
N GLU A 124 7.76 18.94 9.39
CA GLU A 124 7.86 19.73 8.15
C GLU A 124 7.19 19.05 6.96
N PHE A 125 7.30 17.72 6.82
CA PHE A 125 6.65 16.97 5.74
C PHE A 125 5.14 17.10 5.83
N ARG A 126 4.57 16.92 7.01
CA ARG A 126 3.14 17.03 7.24
C ARG A 126 2.63 18.43 6.94
N SER A 127 3.30 19.49 7.41
CA SER A 127 2.89 20.87 7.17
C SER A 127 2.97 21.27 5.69
N HIS A 128 3.97 20.77 4.97
CA HIS A 128 4.07 21.00 3.53
C HIS A 128 2.94 20.30 2.74
N LEU A 129 2.56 19.10 3.16
CA LEU A 129 1.48 18.37 2.52
C LEU A 129 0.10 18.95 2.85
N SER A 130 -0.10 19.45 4.07
CA SER A 130 -1.38 20.04 4.45
C SER A 130 -1.71 21.32 3.69
N GLY A 131 -0.71 22.13 3.34
CA GLY A 131 -0.90 23.32 2.50
C GLY A 131 -1.45 23.02 1.10
N ILE A 132 -1.34 21.77 0.63
CA ILE A 132 -1.88 21.36 -0.67
C ILE A 132 -3.42 21.36 -0.66
N PHE A 133 -4.05 21.14 0.49
CA PHE A 133 -5.51 21.18 0.60
C PHE A 133 -6.12 22.54 0.28
N ASP A 134 -5.37 23.62 0.41
CA ASP A 134 -5.82 25.00 0.15
C ASP A 134 -5.73 25.38 -1.34
N ILE A 135 -5.15 24.52 -2.15
CA ILE A 135 -5.05 24.69 -3.60
C ILE A 135 -6.36 24.20 -4.25
N GLY A 136 -7.06 25.09 -4.98
CA GLY A 136 -8.33 24.76 -5.61
C GLY A 136 -8.24 23.81 -6.81
N GLU A 137 -7.17 23.93 -7.60
CA GLU A 137 -7.01 23.17 -8.85
C GLU A 137 -6.27 21.85 -8.65
N ARG A 138 -6.88 20.73 -9.08
CA ARG A 138 -6.30 19.40 -8.92
C ARG A 138 -4.93 19.22 -9.60
N THR A 139 -4.77 19.81 -10.77
CA THR A 139 -3.48 19.73 -11.48
C THR A 139 -2.38 20.44 -10.70
N GLU A 140 -2.69 21.55 -10.06
CA GLU A 140 -1.75 22.31 -9.23
C GLU A 140 -1.45 21.55 -7.93
N GLN A 141 -2.45 20.93 -7.29
CA GLN A 141 -2.25 20.03 -6.14
C GLN A 141 -1.26 18.91 -6.46
N ILE A 142 -1.42 18.27 -7.64
CA ILE A 142 -0.52 17.21 -8.10
C ILE A 142 0.90 17.74 -8.28
N CYS A 143 1.07 18.88 -8.96
CA CYS A 143 2.38 19.48 -9.15
C CYS A 143 3.03 19.81 -7.80
N ARG A 144 2.28 20.41 -6.88
CA ARG A 144 2.78 20.78 -5.56
C ARG A 144 3.16 19.54 -4.72
N LEU A 145 2.37 18.48 -4.79
CA LEU A 145 2.71 17.21 -4.12
C LEU A 145 4.03 16.64 -4.65
N GLU A 146 4.21 16.61 -5.97
CA GLU A 146 5.46 16.13 -6.57
C GLU A 146 6.66 17.01 -6.21
N GLU A 147 6.50 18.33 -6.17
CA GLU A 147 7.55 19.25 -5.71
C GLU A 147 7.95 18.98 -4.25
N VAL A 148 6.98 18.83 -3.36
CA VAL A 148 7.22 18.51 -1.96
C VAL A 148 7.98 17.18 -1.84
N LEU A 149 7.51 16.14 -2.53
CA LEU A 149 8.17 14.84 -2.52
C LEU A 149 9.60 14.92 -3.07
N LEU A 150 9.82 15.64 -4.17
CA LEU A 150 11.17 15.84 -4.73
C LEU A 150 12.07 16.63 -3.77
N GLY A 151 11.53 17.57 -3.02
CA GLY A 151 12.28 18.33 -2.01
C GLY A 151 12.78 17.47 -0.84
N PHE A 152 12.06 16.40 -0.50
CA PHE A 152 12.46 15.44 0.54
C PHE A 152 13.20 14.21 -0.01
N PHE A 153 13.33 14.12 -1.34
CA PHE A 153 13.97 12.97 -1.97
C PHE A 153 15.47 12.96 -1.74
N GLU A 154 15.97 11.85 -1.21
CA GLU A 154 17.38 11.56 -1.06
C GLU A 154 17.63 10.11 -1.49
N GLU A 155 18.34 9.91 -2.59
CA GLU A 155 18.58 8.56 -3.10
C GLU A 155 19.38 7.74 -2.09
N ARG A 156 18.80 6.67 -1.59
CA ARG A 156 19.38 5.69 -0.68
C ARG A 156 19.38 4.34 -1.34
N LYS A 157 20.56 3.87 -1.72
CA LYS A 157 20.73 2.58 -2.37
C LYS A 157 20.93 1.49 -1.34
N ASP A 158 20.25 0.38 -1.53
CA ASP A 158 20.43 -0.84 -0.79
C ASP A 158 20.53 -2.00 -1.79
N LEU A 159 21.71 -2.15 -2.39
CA LEU A 159 21.95 -3.11 -3.47
C LEU A 159 21.59 -4.54 -3.08
N PHE A 160 21.77 -4.88 -1.80
CA PHE A 160 21.41 -6.21 -1.30
C PHE A 160 19.89 -6.41 -1.27
N LEU A 161 19.15 -5.39 -0.85
CA LEU A 161 17.69 -5.43 -0.89
C LEU A 161 17.14 -5.40 -2.32
N ASP A 162 17.73 -4.59 -3.19
CA ASP A 162 17.34 -4.50 -4.61
C ASP A 162 17.47 -5.86 -5.29
N GLU A 163 18.57 -6.59 -5.01
CA GLU A 163 18.78 -7.94 -5.52
C GLU A 163 17.77 -8.96 -4.95
N ILE A 164 17.45 -8.87 -3.65
CA ILE A 164 16.41 -9.70 -3.05
C ILE A 164 15.05 -9.43 -3.72
N LEU A 165 14.68 -8.17 -3.91
CA LEU A 165 13.40 -7.80 -4.53
C LEU A 165 13.32 -8.28 -5.98
N SER A 166 14.39 -8.12 -6.76
CA SER A 166 14.48 -8.64 -8.12
C SER A 166 14.29 -10.16 -8.19
N LEU A 167 14.98 -10.91 -7.33
CA LEU A 167 14.83 -12.37 -7.26
C LEU A 167 13.44 -12.82 -6.81
N LEU A 168 12.75 -12.00 -5.98
CA LEU A 168 11.37 -12.26 -5.59
C LEU A 168 10.38 -11.99 -6.75
N GLU A 169 10.62 -10.97 -7.57
CA GLU A 169 9.84 -10.68 -8.78
C GLU A 169 9.96 -11.81 -9.81
N ASP A 170 11.15 -12.42 -9.92
CA ASP A 170 11.43 -13.60 -10.75
C ASP A 170 10.93 -14.91 -10.12
N ASP A 171 10.20 -14.81 -9.00
CA ASP A 171 9.62 -15.91 -8.22
C ASP A 171 10.64 -16.96 -7.72
N VAL A 172 11.89 -16.56 -7.55
CA VAL A 172 12.97 -17.42 -7.01
C VAL A 172 12.64 -17.80 -5.56
N SER A 173 12.82 -19.07 -5.20
CA SER A 173 12.53 -19.55 -3.83
C SER A 173 13.43 -18.89 -2.78
N VAL A 174 12.93 -18.73 -1.54
CA VAL A 174 13.71 -18.14 -0.43
C VAL A 174 15.02 -18.93 -0.16
N GLU A 175 14.98 -20.24 -0.36
CA GLU A 175 16.14 -21.12 -0.22
C GLU A 175 17.19 -20.82 -1.30
N GLU A 176 16.74 -20.66 -2.53
CA GLU A 176 17.58 -20.33 -3.66
C GLU A 176 18.16 -18.91 -3.56
N ILE A 177 17.36 -17.92 -3.14
CA ILE A 177 17.82 -16.54 -2.85
C ILE A 177 18.95 -16.59 -1.80
N SER A 178 18.72 -17.31 -0.70
CA SER A 178 19.72 -17.49 0.36
C SER A 178 21.02 -18.07 -0.16
N ARG A 179 20.92 -19.05 -1.09
CA ARG A 179 22.09 -19.70 -1.72
C ARG A 179 22.82 -18.76 -2.68
N GLN A 180 22.10 -18.06 -3.54
CA GLN A 180 22.69 -17.13 -4.53
C GLN A 180 23.40 -15.96 -3.85
N LEU A 181 22.78 -15.41 -2.79
CA LEU A 181 23.34 -14.30 -2.03
C LEU A 181 24.38 -14.74 -0.98
N ASN A 182 24.64 -16.04 -0.86
CA ASN A 182 25.59 -16.62 0.09
C ASN A 182 25.34 -16.18 1.55
N VAL A 183 24.08 -16.17 1.98
CA VAL A 183 23.67 -15.83 3.34
C VAL A 183 22.74 -16.91 3.93
N SER A 184 22.64 -16.96 5.27
CA SER A 184 21.69 -17.87 5.90
C SER A 184 20.24 -17.39 5.67
N ARG A 185 19.28 -18.32 5.61
CA ARG A 185 17.85 -18.01 5.53
C ARG A 185 17.39 -17.14 6.71
N GLN A 186 17.95 -17.34 7.88
CA GLN A 186 17.66 -16.55 9.07
C GLN A 186 18.09 -15.09 8.89
N TYR A 187 19.31 -14.85 8.43
CA TYR A 187 19.82 -13.51 8.15
C TYR A 187 18.97 -12.82 7.08
N LEU A 188 18.74 -13.50 5.96
CA LEU A 188 17.89 -13.00 4.87
C LEU A 188 16.50 -12.57 5.38
N GLY A 189 15.85 -13.43 6.18
CA GLY A 189 14.54 -13.15 6.75
C GLY A 189 14.53 -11.97 7.72
N GLN A 190 15.53 -11.87 8.59
CA GLN A 190 15.67 -10.76 9.54
C GLN A 190 15.95 -9.42 8.81
N TYR A 191 16.86 -9.45 7.87
CA TYR A 191 17.21 -8.29 7.05
C TYR A 191 16.01 -7.75 6.26
N PHE A 192 15.35 -8.64 5.52
CA PHE A 192 14.15 -8.28 4.75
C PHE A 192 13.05 -7.70 5.63
N LYS A 193 12.78 -8.35 6.78
CA LYS A 193 11.78 -7.86 7.73
C LYS A 193 12.13 -6.48 8.30
N LEU A 194 13.41 -6.23 8.59
CA LEU A 194 13.90 -4.93 9.05
C LEU A 194 13.64 -3.84 8.01
N LYS A 195 13.92 -4.12 6.74
CA LYS A 195 13.84 -3.15 5.64
C LYS A 195 12.42 -2.94 5.09
N ILE A 196 11.62 -3.98 5.02
CA ILE A 196 10.29 -3.97 4.40
C ILE A 196 9.15 -3.98 5.44
N GLY A 197 9.44 -4.37 6.69
CA GLY A 197 8.42 -4.51 7.74
C GLY A 197 7.61 -5.79 7.67
N LYS A 198 7.84 -6.66 6.67
CA LYS A 198 7.13 -7.92 6.41
C LYS A 198 8.10 -9.07 6.31
N THR A 199 7.63 -10.29 6.60
CA THR A 199 8.41 -11.48 6.28
C THR A 199 8.40 -11.75 4.77
N LEU A 200 9.40 -12.45 4.26
CA LEU A 200 9.45 -12.91 2.86
C LEU A 200 8.21 -13.69 2.45
N SER A 201 7.70 -14.55 3.33
CA SER A 201 6.49 -15.33 3.08
C SER A 201 5.24 -14.46 2.96
N GLU A 202 5.08 -13.46 3.85
CA GLU A 202 3.97 -12.48 3.76
C GLU A 202 4.05 -11.65 2.49
N TYR A 203 5.25 -11.22 2.12
CA TYR A 203 5.49 -10.45 0.91
C TYR A 203 5.09 -11.23 -0.34
N ARG A 204 5.60 -12.46 -0.50
CA ARG A 204 5.28 -13.35 -1.64
C ARG A 204 3.80 -13.72 -1.70
N LEU A 205 3.19 -14.04 -0.56
CA LEU A 205 1.76 -14.33 -0.49
C LEU A 205 0.93 -13.14 -1.02
N THR A 206 1.30 -11.94 -0.60
CA THR A 206 0.65 -10.70 -1.04
C THR A 206 0.89 -10.45 -2.54
N GLU A 207 2.10 -10.67 -3.06
CA GLU A 207 2.42 -10.54 -4.49
C GLU A 207 1.57 -11.48 -5.34
N ARG A 208 1.54 -12.77 -5.02
CA ARG A 208 0.72 -13.74 -5.74
C ARG A 208 -0.77 -13.37 -5.73
N PHE A 209 -1.28 -12.93 -4.58
CA PHE A 209 -2.65 -12.43 -4.48
C PHE A 209 -2.91 -11.23 -5.42
N ARG A 210 -2.03 -10.23 -5.39
CA ARG A 210 -2.18 -9.03 -6.24
C ARG A 210 -2.05 -9.36 -7.73
N LYS A 211 -1.15 -10.25 -8.11
CA LYS A 211 -1.03 -10.77 -9.47
C LYS A 211 -2.31 -11.48 -9.91
N SER A 212 -2.93 -12.29 -9.03
CA SER A 212 -4.23 -12.91 -9.31
C SER A 212 -5.31 -11.88 -9.63
N LEU A 213 -5.38 -10.79 -8.85
CA LEU A 213 -6.33 -9.72 -9.09
C LEU A 213 -6.10 -9.03 -10.45
N GLN A 214 -4.84 -8.78 -10.82
CA GLN A 214 -4.49 -8.16 -12.10
C GLN A 214 -4.86 -9.04 -13.30
N LEU A 215 -4.54 -10.34 -13.23
CA LEU A 215 -4.86 -11.31 -14.29
C LEU A 215 -6.36 -11.42 -14.52
N MET A 216 -7.15 -11.44 -13.45
CA MET A 216 -8.62 -11.45 -13.57
C MET A 216 -9.16 -10.13 -14.13
N LYS A 217 -8.62 -9.00 -13.69
CA LYS A 217 -9.06 -7.68 -14.16
C LYS A 217 -8.75 -7.45 -15.63
N SER A 218 -7.57 -7.86 -16.10
CA SER A 218 -7.15 -7.74 -17.50
C SER A 218 -7.87 -8.72 -18.43
N GLY A 219 -8.59 -9.71 -17.90
CA GLY A 219 -9.16 -10.80 -18.71
C GLY A 219 -8.11 -11.78 -19.24
N SER A 220 -6.87 -11.69 -18.75
CA SER A 220 -5.79 -12.61 -19.15
C SER A 220 -5.98 -14.02 -18.59
N ALA A 221 -6.76 -14.15 -17.51
CA ALA A 221 -7.21 -15.45 -17.00
C ALA A 221 -8.73 -15.48 -16.97
N HIS A 222 -9.31 -16.50 -17.59
CA HIS A 222 -10.77 -16.65 -17.71
C HIS A 222 -11.36 -17.58 -16.65
N ASN A 223 -10.53 -18.33 -15.95
CA ASN A 223 -10.95 -19.27 -14.91
C ASN A 223 -9.87 -19.47 -13.84
N PHE A 224 -10.25 -20.09 -12.72
CA PHE A 224 -9.33 -20.30 -11.60
C PHE A 224 -8.21 -21.30 -11.86
N THR A 225 -8.38 -22.17 -12.84
CA THR A 225 -7.33 -23.11 -13.26
C THR A 225 -6.20 -22.35 -13.95
N GLU A 226 -6.53 -21.46 -14.89
CA GLU A 226 -5.55 -20.58 -15.53
C GLU A 226 -4.85 -19.68 -14.51
N LEU A 227 -5.60 -19.06 -13.57
CA LEU A 227 -5.02 -18.28 -12.48
C LEU A 227 -4.01 -19.06 -11.65
N THR A 228 -4.30 -20.34 -11.38
CA THR A 228 -3.42 -21.20 -10.59
C THR A 228 -2.09 -21.42 -11.31
N TYR A 229 -2.13 -21.71 -12.60
CA TYR A 229 -0.93 -21.91 -13.40
C TYR A 229 -0.12 -20.62 -13.59
N GLU A 230 -0.77 -19.52 -13.95
CA GLU A 230 -0.13 -18.20 -14.17
C GLU A 230 0.51 -17.62 -12.90
N ASN A 231 0.01 -17.97 -11.72
CA ASN A 231 0.52 -17.50 -10.43
C ASN A 231 1.43 -18.53 -9.72
N LEU A 232 1.88 -19.57 -10.42
CA LEU A 232 2.82 -20.56 -9.89
C LEU A 232 2.34 -21.24 -8.59
N TYR A 233 1.03 -21.44 -8.46
CA TYR A 233 0.49 -22.30 -7.42
C TYR A 233 0.63 -23.77 -7.83
N PHE A 234 0.91 -24.60 -6.84
CA PHE A 234 1.00 -26.05 -7.09
C PHE A 234 -0.32 -26.63 -7.57
N ASP A 235 -1.43 -26.19 -6.98
CA ASP A 235 -2.78 -26.60 -7.34
C ASP A 235 -3.83 -25.56 -6.94
N GLN A 236 -5.07 -25.75 -7.38
CA GLN A 236 -6.19 -24.86 -7.11
C GLN A 236 -6.59 -24.81 -5.62
N SER A 237 -6.31 -25.88 -4.86
CA SER A 237 -6.62 -25.94 -3.44
C SER A 237 -5.68 -25.01 -2.67
N HIS A 238 -4.39 -25.00 -3.02
CA HIS A 238 -3.40 -24.09 -2.46
C HIS A 238 -3.75 -22.64 -2.79
N PHE A 239 -4.07 -22.33 -4.06
CA PHE A 239 -4.57 -21.01 -4.46
C PHE A 239 -5.77 -20.57 -3.63
N SER A 240 -6.79 -21.42 -3.52
CA SER A 240 -8.03 -21.10 -2.79
C SER A 240 -7.78 -20.87 -1.30
N LYS A 241 -6.87 -21.63 -0.70
CA LYS A 241 -6.47 -21.49 0.71
C LYS A 241 -5.76 -20.13 0.95
N ASP A 242 -4.76 -19.81 0.15
CA ASP A 242 -4.02 -18.57 0.24
C ASP A 242 -4.92 -17.35 -0.01
N PHE A 243 -5.78 -17.43 -1.03
CA PHE A 243 -6.74 -16.39 -1.35
C PHE A 243 -7.72 -16.14 -0.20
N LYS A 244 -8.26 -17.21 0.40
CA LYS A 244 -9.15 -17.11 1.56
C LYS A 244 -8.44 -16.56 2.80
N ALA A 245 -7.17 -16.89 3.00
CA ALA A 245 -6.37 -16.34 4.11
C ALA A 245 -6.22 -14.81 4.04
N ILE A 246 -6.15 -14.25 2.81
CA ILE A 246 -6.02 -12.80 2.59
C ILE A 246 -7.37 -12.10 2.57
N THR A 247 -8.41 -12.72 2.01
CA THR A 247 -9.69 -12.04 1.70
C THR A 247 -10.82 -12.41 2.64
N ASN A 248 -10.67 -13.46 3.44
CA ASN A 248 -11.73 -14.14 4.21
C ASN A 248 -12.85 -14.73 3.33
N LEU A 249 -12.70 -14.72 2.00
CA LEU A 249 -13.67 -15.21 1.03
C LEU A 249 -13.03 -16.25 0.11
N SER A 250 -13.85 -17.14 -0.44
CA SER A 250 -13.39 -17.98 -1.55
C SER A 250 -13.14 -17.12 -2.80
N PRO A 251 -12.23 -17.53 -3.73
CA PRO A 251 -12.02 -16.79 -4.97
C PRO A 251 -13.32 -16.53 -5.74
N LYS A 252 -14.17 -17.56 -5.88
CA LYS A 252 -15.47 -17.45 -6.58
C LYS A 252 -16.40 -16.43 -5.94
N GLU A 253 -16.47 -16.42 -4.61
CA GLU A 253 -17.32 -15.48 -3.88
C GLU A 253 -16.77 -14.05 -3.97
N PHE A 254 -15.47 -13.89 -3.82
CA PHE A 254 -14.79 -12.61 -3.93
C PHE A 254 -15.03 -11.97 -5.31
N PHE A 255 -14.70 -12.65 -6.40
CA PHE A 255 -14.85 -12.08 -7.74
C PHE A 255 -16.30 -11.85 -8.17
N ARG A 256 -17.26 -12.56 -7.56
CA ARG A 256 -18.70 -12.29 -7.77
C ARG A 256 -19.13 -10.97 -7.10
N ARG A 257 -18.54 -10.61 -5.98
CA ARG A 257 -18.96 -9.47 -5.14
C ARG A 257 -18.10 -8.22 -5.38
N ALA A 258 -16.85 -8.43 -5.71
CA ALA A 258 -15.86 -7.36 -5.79
C ALA A 258 -16.19 -6.33 -6.88
N GLN A 259 -16.15 -5.07 -6.51
CA GLN A 259 -16.24 -3.93 -7.42
C GLN A 259 -14.94 -3.14 -7.34
N TRP A 260 -14.33 -2.89 -8.48
CA TRP A 260 -13.11 -2.11 -8.57
C TRP A 260 -13.42 -0.62 -8.45
N LEU A 261 -12.80 0.06 -7.49
CA LEU A 261 -12.92 1.51 -7.37
C LEU A 261 -11.92 2.24 -8.27
N ASP A 262 -10.65 1.90 -8.21
CA ASP A 262 -9.60 2.38 -9.11
C ASP A 262 -8.32 1.51 -8.99
N HIS A 263 -7.50 1.44 -10.05
CA HIS A 263 -6.13 0.90 -10.14
C HIS A 263 -5.74 -0.29 -9.23
N ASN A 264 -6.63 -1.27 -9.01
CA ASN A 264 -6.35 -2.45 -8.18
C ASN A 264 -6.09 -2.17 -6.68
N VAL A 265 -6.38 -0.98 -6.21
CA VAL A 265 -6.05 -0.58 -4.84
C VAL A 265 -7.20 -0.90 -3.89
N TRP A 266 -8.42 -0.66 -4.31
CA TRP A 266 -9.62 -0.79 -3.48
C TRP A 266 -10.68 -1.66 -4.11
N LEU A 267 -11.41 -2.37 -3.25
CA LEU A 267 -12.54 -3.20 -3.62
C LEU A 267 -13.69 -2.98 -2.64
N ILE A 268 -14.87 -2.77 -3.15
CA ILE A 268 -16.11 -2.89 -2.39
C ILE A 268 -16.55 -4.35 -2.51
N VAL A 269 -16.80 -4.99 -1.39
CA VAL A 269 -17.24 -6.40 -1.34
C VAL A 269 -18.58 -6.51 -0.64
#